data_859940aae859f7699307364ec7579fe8
#
_entry.id   859940aae859f7699307364ec7579fe8
#
_cell.length_a   1.000
_cell.length_b   1.000
_cell.length_c   1.000
_cell.angle_alpha   90.00
_cell.angle_beta   90.00
_cell.angle_gamma   90.00
#
_symmetry.space_group_name_H-M   'P 1'
#
loop_
_entity.id
_entity.type
_entity.pdbx_description
1 polymer ?
#
loop_
_entity_poly.entity_id
_entity_poly.type
_entity_poly.pdbx_seq_one_letter_code
_entity_poly.pdbx_strand_id
1 'polypeptide(L)'
;MQKVFSTDGTEIAFERSGRGRALIIVGGALADHQFYVPLANELSSHFTVYNYDRRGRGQSGGTSAYAIKRKLEDLAALVDHARKPVFVYGHSAGSALALRAAAAVPGIAKLILTDPPFTPHSENDEVAKAEFAEEAARLQELHDRGDYRASVKLFLGSMGVPDEDMEGVLDSPAGASMTNSAGALPYDYAVLGDGLLPTNLAAKITVPTVILAARAMPETAQALADAMPNARFEAMEGSAHETPPAEIAERVTRFLDG
;
A
#
# COMPACT_ATOMS: atom_id res chain seq x y z
N MET A 1 -6.20 6.77 -19.09
CA MET A 1 -6.73 6.48 -17.74
C MET A 1 -8.19 6.90 -17.62
N GLN A 2 -8.97 6.18 -16.83
CA GLN A 2 -10.35 6.50 -16.43
C GLN A 2 -10.32 7.23 -15.08
N LYS A 3 -11.44 7.83 -14.67
CA LYS A 3 -11.53 8.55 -13.39
C LYS A 3 -12.83 8.23 -12.68
N VAL A 4 -12.77 8.18 -11.34
CA VAL A 4 -13.93 8.24 -10.45
C VAL A 4 -13.80 9.46 -9.54
N PHE A 5 -14.92 9.90 -8.98
CA PHE A 5 -14.93 11.03 -8.04
C PHE A 5 -15.08 10.50 -6.62
N SER A 6 -14.14 10.89 -5.75
CA SER A 6 -14.26 10.70 -4.32
C SER A 6 -15.38 11.57 -3.73
N THR A 7 -15.80 11.30 -2.50
CA THR A 7 -16.90 12.03 -1.84
C THR A 7 -16.66 13.55 -1.74
N ASP A 8 -15.40 13.97 -1.69
CA ASP A 8 -15.02 15.38 -1.66
C ASP A 8 -14.82 16.02 -3.05
N GLY A 9 -15.17 15.30 -4.11
CA GLY A 9 -15.00 15.73 -5.50
C GLY A 9 -13.60 15.51 -6.08
N THR A 10 -12.66 14.94 -5.31
CA THR A 10 -11.32 14.61 -5.83
C THR A 10 -11.41 13.57 -6.94
N GLU A 11 -10.79 13.85 -8.08
CA GLU A 11 -10.67 12.89 -9.17
C GLU A 11 -9.62 11.82 -8.83
N ILE A 12 -10.01 10.56 -8.86
CA ILE A 12 -9.13 9.39 -8.67
C ILE A 12 -8.97 8.68 -10.00
N ALA A 13 -7.77 8.72 -10.52
CA ALA A 13 -7.41 8.16 -11.82
C ALA A 13 -7.01 6.69 -11.70
N PHE A 14 -7.44 5.86 -12.65
CA PHE A 14 -7.11 4.44 -12.68
C PHE A 14 -7.00 3.91 -14.12
N GLU A 15 -6.22 2.86 -14.28
CA GLU A 15 -6.26 2.00 -15.45
C GLU A 15 -7.11 0.77 -15.15
N ARG A 16 -7.89 0.35 -16.16
CA ARG A 16 -8.71 -0.86 -16.09
C ARG A 16 -8.27 -1.82 -17.18
N SER A 17 -7.88 -3.02 -16.79
CA SER A 17 -7.46 -4.08 -17.72
C SER A 17 -8.13 -5.41 -17.39
N GLY A 18 -8.12 -6.34 -18.33
CA GLY A 18 -8.63 -7.70 -18.15
C GLY A 18 -10.14 -7.83 -18.05
N ARG A 19 -10.59 -9.01 -17.63
CA ARG A 19 -12.01 -9.41 -17.50
C ARG A 19 -12.15 -10.35 -16.30
N GLY A 20 -13.35 -10.44 -15.73
CA GLY A 20 -13.65 -11.28 -14.59
C GLY A 20 -14.00 -10.49 -13.35
N ARG A 21 -13.81 -11.09 -12.17
CA ARG A 21 -14.06 -10.43 -10.88
C ARG A 21 -13.13 -9.23 -10.69
N ALA A 22 -13.63 -8.19 -10.06
CA ALA A 22 -12.88 -6.96 -9.86
C ALA A 22 -11.78 -7.13 -8.80
N LEU A 23 -10.56 -6.69 -9.13
CA LEU A 23 -9.40 -6.62 -8.24
C LEU A 23 -8.83 -5.21 -8.26
N ILE A 24 -8.76 -4.57 -7.10
CA ILE A 24 -8.21 -3.22 -6.95
C ILE A 24 -6.80 -3.33 -6.37
N ILE A 25 -5.81 -2.74 -7.04
CA ILE A 25 -4.42 -2.65 -6.57
C ILE A 25 -4.24 -1.35 -5.77
N VAL A 26 -3.91 -1.46 -4.49
CA VAL A 26 -3.58 -0.35 -3.58
C VAL A 26 -2.06 -0.27 -3.45
N GLY A 27 -1.46 0.65 -4.15
CA GLY A 27 -0.01 0.81 -4.22
C GLY A 27 0.65 1.29 -2.92
N GLY A 28 1.94 1.02 -2.77
CA GLY A 28 2.77 1.40 -1.63
C GLY A 28 3.12 2.89 -1.55
N ALA A 29 4.03 3.24 -0.65
CA ALA A 29 4.59 4.59 -0.56
C ALA A 29 5.36 4.94 -1.84
N LEU A 30 5.42 6.22 -2.20
CA LEU A 30 6.15 6.77 -3.35
C LEU A 30 5.79 6.18 -4.73
N ALA A 31 4.90 5.19 -4.80
CA ALA A 31 4.49 4.54 -6.05
C ALA A 31 3.21 5.15 -6.63
N ASP A 32 3.19 5.34 -7.94
CA ASP A 32 1.99 5.55 -8.75
C ASP A 32 1.56 4.24 -9.45
N HIS A 33 0.53 4.29 -10.31
CA HIS A 33 0.05 3.12 -11.04
C HIS A 33 1.11 2.50 -11.95
N GLN A 34 2.09 3.28 -12.47
CA GLN A 34 3.11 2.77 -13.39
C GLN A 34 3.96 1.68 -12.74
N PHE A 35 4.25 1.81 -11.45
CA PHE A 35 4.99 0.80 -10.70
C PHE A 35 4.28 -0.57 -10.74
N TYR A 36 2.95 -0.58 -10.78
CA TYR A 36 2.15 -1.82 -10.73
C TYR A 36 1.68 -2.31 -12.09
N VAL A 37 2.06 -1.67 -13.20
CA VAL A 37 1.71 -2.12 -14.55
C VAL A 37 2.14 -3.57 -14.82
N PRO A 38 3.36 -4.02 -14.45
CA PRO A 38 3.75 -5.41 -14.64
C PRO A 38 2.84 -6.40 -13.89
N LEU A 39 2.52 -6.13 -12.62
CA LEU A 39 1.62 -6.98 -11.84
C LEU A 39 0.18 -6.92 -12.36
N ALA A 40 -0.30 -5.75 -12.76
CA ALA A 40 -1.64 -5.59 -13.33
C ALA A 40 -1.80 -6.38 -14.64
N ASN A 41 -0.75 -6.43 -15.46
CA ASN A 41 -0.73 -7.22 -16.71
C ASN A 41 -0.86 -8.73 -16.43
N GLU A 42 -0.09 -9.26 -15.48
CA GLU A 42 -0.18 -10.68 -15.08
C GLU A 42 -1.60 -11.02 -14.57
N LEU A 43 -2.12 -10.20 -13.64
CA LEU A 43 -3.43 -10.41 -13.04
C LEU A 43 -4.60 -10.21 -14.01
N SER A 44 -4.42 -9.44 -15.09
CA SER A 44 -5.47 -9.11 -16.06
C SER A 44 -5.94 -10.31 -16.88
N SER A 45 -5.15 -11.40 -16.92
CA SER A 45 -5.56 -12.67 -17.54
C SER A 45 -6.70 -13.38 -16.77
N HIS A 46 -6.87 -13.08 -15.47
CA HIS A 46 -7.84 -13.73 -14.58
C HIS A 46 -8.89 -12.78 -14.03
N PHE A 47 -8.55 -11.49 -13.86
CA PHE A 47 -9.38 -10.51 -13.17
C PHE A 47 -9.62 -9.26 -14.00
N THR A 48 -10.66 -8.51 -13.66
CA THR A 48 -10.75 -7.09 -14.05
C THR A 48 -9.96 -6.29 -13.04
N VAL A 49 -8.76 -5.86 -13.43
CA VAL A 49 -7.82 -5.14 -12.56
C VAL A 49 -8.06 -3.65 -12.64
N TYR A 50 -8.17 -3.00 -11.48
CA TYR A 50 -8.19 -1.55 -11.29
C TYR A 50 -6.88 -1.13 -10.64
N ASN A 51 -5.96 -0.61 -11.43
CA ASN A 51 -4.66 -0.10 -11.00
C ASN A 51 -4.74 1.42 -10.91
N TYR A 52 -4.85 1.99 -9.70
CA TYR A 52 -5.16 3.40 -9.53
C TYR A 52 -4.01 4.18 -8.90
N ASP A 53 -3.95 5.45 -9.26
CA ASP A 53 -3.13 6.43 -8.55
C ASP A 53 -3.84 6.85 -7.26
N ARG A 54 -3.22 6.61 -6.11
CA ARG A 54 -3.76 7.14 -4.86
C ARG A 54 -3.72 8.67 -4.89
N ARG A 55 -4.68 9.32 -4.19
CA ARG A 55 -4.75 10.80 -4.18
C ARG A 55 -3.37 11.45 -3.94
N GLY A 56 -3.10 12.53 -4.66
CA GLY A 56 -1.84 13.26 -4.61
C GLY A 56 -0.68 12.61 -5.36
N ARG A 57 -0.96 11.62 -6.24
CA ARG A 57 0.04 10.91 -7.04
C ARG A 57 -0.42 10.73 -8.47
N GLY A 58 0.55 10.57 -9.38
CA GLY A 58 0.28 10.29 -10.77
C GLY A 58 -0.72 11.25 -11.39
N GLN A 59 -1.83 10.73 -11.91
CA GLN A 59 -2.89 11.51 -12.53
C GLN A 59 -4.11 11.74 -11.62
N SER A 60 -4.07 11.28 -10.37
CA SER A 60 -5.10 11.59 -9.38
C SER A 60 -4.94 12.99 -8.82
N GLY A 61 -6.07 13.66 -8.61
CA GLY A 61 -6.11 14.90 -7.87
C GLY A 61 -5.77 14.72 -6.39
N GLY A 62 -5.71 15.81 -5.67
CA GLY A 62 -5.54 15.81 -4.22
C GLY A 62 -4.63 16.93 -3.79
N THR A 63 -5.23 17.89 -3.13
CA THR A 63 -4.55 18.95 -2.42
C THR A 63 -5.35 19.17 -1.16
N SER A 64 -4.70 19.49 -0.08
CA SER A 64 -5.27 19.96 1.17
C SER A 64 -6.08 18.98 2.02
N ALA A 65 -5.93 19.11 3.33
CA ALA A 65 -6.60 18.39 4.41
C ALA A 65 -6.57 16.85 4.24
N TYR A 66 -5.40 16.30 4.27
CA TYR A 66 -5.22 14.86 4.29
C TYR A 66 -5.74 14.27 5.61
N ALA A 67 -6.69 13.39 5.46
CA ALA A 67 -7.13 12.52 6.53
C ALA A 67 -7.18 11.10 5.98
N ILE A 68 -6.92 10.09 6.82
CA ILE A 68 -7.09 8.66 6.46
C ILE A 68 -8.48 8.43 5.87
N LYS A 69 -9.49 9.11 6.41
CA LYS A 69 -10.87 9.08 5.91
C LYS A 69 -10.96 9.36 4.41
N ARG A 70 -10.20 10.35 3.88
CA ARG A 70 -10.22 10.68 2.45
C ARG A 70 -9.69 9.55 1.58
N LYS A 71 -8.63 8.86 2.03
CA LYS A 71 -8.10 7.68 1.32
C LYS A 71 -9.09 6.50 1.33
N LEU A 72 -9.85 6.34 2.40
CA LEU A 72 -10.92 5.33 2.48
C LEU A 72 -12.10 5.69 1.57
N GLU A 73 -12.47 6.96 1.49
CA GLU A 73 -13.50 7.45 0.56
C GLU A 73 -13.10 7.24 -0.91
N ASP A 74 -11.83 7.44 -1.25
CA ASP A 74 -11.30 7.15 -2.60
C ASP A 74 -11.47 5.68 -2.96
N LEU A 75 -11.06 4.81 -2.03
CA LEU A 75 -11.18 3.37 -2.25
C LEU A 75 -12.65 2.93 -2.30
N ALA A 76 -13.51 3.52 -1.47
CA ALA A 76 -14.95 3.27 -1.53
C ALA A 76 -15.55 3.64 -2.88
N ALA A 77 -15.15 4.79 -3.46
CA ALA A 77 -15.60 5.20 -4.80
C ALA A 77 -15.16 4.21 -5.89
N LEU A 78 -13.94 3.66 -5.79
CA LEU A 78 -13.46 2.62 -6.70
C LEU A 78 -14.22 1.30 -6.52
N VAL A 79 -14.49 0.88 -5.27
CA VAL A 79 -15.27 -0.32 -4.95
C VAL A 79 -16.67 -0.23 -5.53
N ASP A 80 -17.34 0.91 -5.39
CA ASP A 80 -18.68 1.14 -5.95
C ASP A 80 -18.65 1.18 -7.49
N HIS A 81 -17.64 1.84 -8.09
CA HIS A 81 -17.45 1.87 -9.54
C HIS A 81 -17.19 0.48 -10.13
N ALA A 82 -16.40 -0.34 -9.45
CA ALA A 82 -16.07 -1.71 -9.86
C ALA A 82 -17.24 -2.70 -9.68
N ARG A 83 -18.37 -2.24 -9.11
CA ARG A 83 -19.57 -3.04 -8.85
C ARG A 83 -19.29 -4.22 -7.92
N LYS A 84 -19.13 -3.92 -6.63
CA LYS A 84 -18.92 -4.91 -5.55
C LYS A 84 -19.75 -6.19 -5.72
N PRO A 85 -19.25 -7.37 -5.27
CA PRO A 85 -18.07 -7.53 -4.43
C PRO A 85 -16.75 -7.45 -5.20
N VAL A 86 -15.73 -6.87 -4.57
CA VAL A 86 -14.39 -6.74 -5.14
C VAL A 86 -13.33 -7.44 -4.28
N PHE A 87 -12.20 -7.74 -4.88
CA PHE A 87 -10.97 -8.12 -4.19
C PHE A 87 -10.04 -6.91 -4.08
N VAL A 88 -9.25 -6.88 -3.02
CA VAL A 88 -8.27 -5.80 -2.81
C VAL A 88 -6.90 -6.39 -2.56
N TYR A 89 -5.93 -5.95 -3.35
CA TYR A 89 -4.51 -6.19 -3.18
C TYR A 89 -3.85 -4.93 -2.65
N GLY A 90 -3.18 -5.01 -1.51
CA GLY A 90 -2.39 -3.94 -0.94
C GLY A 90 -0.91 -4.31 -0.88
N HIS A 91 -0.02 -3.36 -1.18
CA HIS A 91 1.43 -3.54 -1.07
C HIS A 91 2.04 -2.48 -0.16
N SER A 92 2.91 -2.89 0.78
CA SER A 92 3.63 -1.99 1.70
C SER A 92 2.64 -1.04 2.42
N ALA A 93 2.83 0.28 2.39
CA ALA A 93 1.87 1.25 2.94
C ALA A 93 0.44 1.08 2.36
N GLY A 94 0.32 0.55 1.15
CA GLY A 94 -0.97 0.16 0.57
C GLY A 94 -1.61 -1.03 1.29
N SER A 95 -0.84 -1.94 1.89
CA SER A 95 -1.36 -3.00 2.75
C SER A 95 -2.03 -2.43 4.00
N ALA A 96 -1.44 -1.41 4.61
CA ALA A 96 -2.03 -0.73 5.77
C ALA A 96 -3.34 -0.02 5.41
N LEU A 97 -3.40 0.62 4.22
CA LEU A 97 -4.63 1.24 3.73
C LEU A 97 -5.70 0.20 3.40
N ALA A 98 -5.33 -0.90 2.74
CA ALA A 98 -6.23 -2.00 2.38
C ALA A 98 -6.81 -2.69 3.64
N LEU A 99 -5.98 -2.88 4.68
CA LEU A 99 -6.40 -3.40 5.98
C LEU A 99 -7.47 -2.50 6.62
N ARG A 100 -7.24 -1.18 6.65
CA ARG A 100 -8.23 -0.21 7.16
C ARG A 100 -9.50 -0.18 6.32
N ALA A 101 -9.36 -0.29 5.01
CA ALA A 101 -10.50 -0.32 4.09
C ALA A 101 -11.35 -1.58 4.28
N ALA A 102 -10.76 -2.74 4.52
CA ALA A 102 -11.50 -3.97 4.78
C ALA A 102 -12.40 -3.88 6.03
N ALA A 103 -12.01 -3.04 7.00
CA ALA A 103 -12.82 -2.80 8.21
C ALA A 103 -13.91 -1.72 8.01
N ALA A 104 -13.77 -0.82 7.02
CA ALA A 104 -14.59 0.39 6.91
C ALA A 104 -15.39 0.51 5.61
N VAL A 105 -14.97 -0.17 4.54
CA VAL A 105 -15.56 -0.05 3.19
C VAL A 105 -16.33 -1.33 2.87
N PRO A 106 -17.67 -1.26 2.75
CA PRO A 106 -18.48 -2.42 2.40
C PRO A 106 -18.20 -2.91 0.97
N GLY A 107 -18.20 -4.23 0.78
CA GLY A 107 -18.09 -4.83 -0.55
C GLY A 107 -16.71 -5.38 -0.90
N ILE A 108 -15.74 -5.31 -0.01
CA ILE A 108 -14.47 -6.03 -0.11
C ILE A 108 -14.74 -7.48 0.31
N ALA A 109 -14.50 -8.44 -0.60
CA ALA A 109 -14.81 -9.85 -0.39
C ALA A 109 -13.61 -10.71 0.00
N LYS A 110 -12.41 -10.38 -0.50
CA LYS A 110 -11.14 -11.02 -0.14
C LYS A 110 -10.05 -9.95 -0.11
N LEU A 111 -9.03 -10.16 0.73
CA LEU A 111 -7.93 -9.23 0.94
C LEU A 111 -6.59 -9.93 0.74
N ILE A 112 -5.71 -9.30 -0.01
CA ILE A 112 -4.33 -9.73 -0.19
C ILE A 112 -3.43 -8.59 0.31
N LEU A 113 -2.56 -8.88 1.26
CA LEU A 113 -1.62 -7.91 1.83
C LEU A 113 -0.20 -8.39 1.54
N THR A 114 0.57 -7.57 0.83
CA THR A 114 1.97 -7.89 0.52
C THR A 114 2.89 -6.93 1.27
N ASP A 115 3.85 -7.50 1.99
CA ASP A 115 4.86 -6.80 2.78
C ASP A 115 4.27 -5.69 3.68
N PRO A 116 3.34 -6.02 4.61
CA PRO A 116 2.73 -5.03 5.49
C PRO A 116 3.79 -4.39 6.40
N PRO A 117 3.94 -3.04 6.39
CA PRO A 117 5.07 -2.35 7.00
C PRO A 117 4.79 -1.98 8.47
N PHE A 118 4.41 -2.95 9.27
CA PHE A 118 4.19 -2.76 10.71
C PHE A 118 5.31 -3.38 11.53
N THR A 119 5.58 -2.80 12.69
CA THR A 119 6.46 -3.39 13.70
C THR A 119 5.63 -4.31 14.60
N PRO A 120 6.01 -5.60 14.77
CA PRO A 120 5.35 -6.48 15.73
C PRO A 120 5.47 -5.96 17.16
N HIS A 121 4.47 -6.21 17.99
CA HIS A 121 4.51 -5.83 19.40
C HIS A 121 5.64 -6.56 20.15
N SER A 122 6.34 -5.82 20.99
CA SER A 122 7.43 -6.31 21.84
C SER A 122 7.53 -5.50 23.13
N GLU A 123 8.48 -5.83 24.00
CA GLU A 123 8.82 -5.01 25.18
C GLU A 123 9.36 -3.60 24.81
N ASN A 124 9.75 -3.40 23.55
CA ASN A 124 10.29 -2.13 23.04
C ASN A 124 9.24 -1.27 22.31
N ASP A 125 7.96 -1.53 22.48
CA ASP A 125 6.88 -0.80 21.75
C ASP A 125 7.00 0.72 21.88
N GLU A 126 7.32 1.24 23.05
CA GLU A 126 7.44 2.70 23.26
C GLU A 126 8.65 3.30 22.53
N VAL A 127 9.75 2.54 22.40
CA VAL A 127 10.92 2.95 21.62
C VAL A 127 10.57 2.96 20.14
N ALA A 128 9.98 1.88 19.64
CA ALA A 128 9.56 1.77 18.23
C ALA A 128 8.57 2.88 17.83
N LYS A 129 7.59 3.20 18.68
CA LYS A 129 6.67 4.33 18.46
C LYS A 129 7.39 5.66 18.41
N ALA A 130 8.35 5.88 19.31
CA ALA A 130 9.10 7.14 19.37
C ALA A 130 9.95 7.33 18.11
N GLU A 131 10.66 6.30 17.65
CA GLU A 131 11.45 6.30 16.42
C GLU A 131 10.57 6.56 15.20
N PHE A 132 9.43 5.86 15.10
CA PHE A 132 8.47 6.06 14.03
C PHE A 132 7.89 7.49 14.01
N ALA A 133 7.55 8.03 15.19
CA ALA A 133 7.03 9.39 15.31
C ALA A 133 8.09 10.44 14.94
N GLU A 134 9.36 10.22 15.29
CA GLU A 134 10.47 11.11 14.91
C GLU A 134 10.65 11.12 13.39
N GLU A 135 10.66 9.95 12.75
CA GLU A 135 10.77 9.87 11.29
C GLU A 135 9.58 10.54 10.60
N ALA A 136 8.35 10.28 11.07
CA ALA A 136 7.16 10.93 10.55
C ALA A 136 7.20 12.46 10.67
N ALA A 137 7.70 12.99 11.80
CA ALA A 137 7.87 14.42 12.01
C ALA A 137 8.91 15.02 11.05
N ARG A 138 10.04 14.36 10.85
CA ARG A 138 11.07 14.78 9.87
C ARG A 138 10.54 14.81 8.45
N LEU A 139 9.75 13.81 8.05
CA LEU A 139 9.09 13.78 6.74
C LEU A 139 8.09 14.92 6.59
N GLN A 140 7.35 15.26 7.64
CA GLN A 140 6.43 16.39 7.63
C GLN A 140 7.16 17.72 7.48
N GLU A 141 8.29 17.93 8.18
CA GLU A 141 9.11 19.12 8.04
C GLU A 141 9.65 19.30 6.62
N LEU A 142 10.12 18.20 6.00
CA LEU A 142 10.61 18.23 4.62
C LEU A 142 9.48 18.52 3.63
N HIS A 143 8.30 17.95 3.86
CA HIS A 143 7.09 18.23 3.08
C HIS A 143 6.73 19.72 3.14
N ASP A 144 6.71 20.31 4.34
CA ASP A 144 6.33 21.72 4.55
C ASP A 144 7.31 22.69 3.87
N ARG A 145 8.56 22.26 3.67
CA ARG A 145 9.60 22.99 2.92
C ARG A 145 9.54 22.71 1.42
N GLY A 146 8.76 21.74 0.96
CA GLY A 146 8.74 21.27 -0.42
C GLY A 146 10.00 20.51 -0.84
N ASP A 147 10.81 20.04 0.12
CA ASP A 147 12.03 19.29 -0.14
C ASP A 147 11.74 17.81 -0.36
N TYR A 148 11.11 17.52 -1.49
CA TYR A 148 10.66 16.17 -1.83
C TYR A 148 11.82 15.21 -2.12
N ARG A 149 12.95 15.71 -2.64
CA ARG A 149 14.14 14.87 -2.84
C ARG A 149 14.71 14.39 -1.51
N ALA A 150 14.83 15.29 -0.52
CA ALA A 150 15.25 14.91 0.82
C ALA A 150 14.25 13.97 1.51
N SER A 151 12.95 14.14 1.26
CA SER A 151 11.93 13.19 1.77
C SER A 151 12.14 11.78 1.21
N VAL A 152 12.41 11.64 -0.10
CA VAL A 152 12.71 10.34 -0.71
C VAL A 152 13.99 9.76 -0.15
N LYS A 153 15.06 10.59 0.00
CA LYS A 153 16.33 10.17 0.59
C LYS A 153 16.16 9.63 2.01
N LEU A 154 15.42 10.34 2.86
CA LEU A 154 15.13 9.89 4.22
C LEU A 154 14.39 8.55 4.23
N PHE A 155 13.32 8.42 3.42
CA PHE A 155 12.55 7.20 3.32
C PHE A 155 13.36 6.00 2.79
N LEU A 156 14.16 6.19 1.74
CA LEU A 156 14.99 5.12 1.19
C LEU A 156 16.09 4.69 2.18
N GLY A 157 16.64 5.64 2.95
CA GLY A 157 17.59 5.35 4.02
C GLY A 157 16.97 4.48 5.12
N SER A 158 15.73 4.75 5.54
CA SER A 158 15.01 3.92 6.51
C SER A 158 14.67 2.53 5.96
N MET A 159 14.57 2.40 4.63
CA MET A 159 14.42 1.10 3.94
C MET A 159 15.76 0.36 3.73
N GLY A 160 16.88 0.92 4.20
CA GLY A 160 18.19 0.28 4.14
C GLY A 160 18.98 0.50 2.85
N VAL A 161 18.61 1.47 2.02
CA VAL A 161 19.42 1.85 0.84
C VAL A 161 20.71 2.48 1.32
N PRO A 162 21.90 1.95 0.95
CA PRO A 162 23.20 2.51 1.35
C PRO A 162 23.41 3.94 0.87
N ASP A 163 24.11 4.75 1.67
CA ASP A 163 24.39 6.15 1.32
C ASP A 163 25.15 6.30 0.00
N GLU A 164 26.05 5.35 -0.32
CA GLU A 164 26.82 5.33 -1.57
C GLU A 164 25.95 5.11 -2.81
N ASP A 165 24.81 4.42 -2.71
CA ASP A 165 23.91 4.13 -3.81
C ASP A 165 22.82 5.20 -3.96
N MET A 166 22.60 5.99 -2.93
CA MET A 166 21.46 6.89 -2.77
C MET A 166 21.31 7.90 -3.92
N GLU A 167 22.41 8.59 -4.27
CA GLU A 167 22.35 9.59 -5.35
C GLU A 167 22.08 8.94 -6.71
N GLY A 168 22.62 7.72 -6.95
CA GLY A 168 22.35 6.96 -8.17
C GLY A 168 20.87 6.57 -8.28
N VAL A 169 20.25 6.16 -7.16
CA VAL A 169 18.82 5.87 -7.12
C VAL A 169 17.99 7.13 -7.37
N LEU A 170 18.30 8.24 -6.69
CA LEU A 170 17.56 9.49 -6.80
C LEU A 170 17.64 10.12 -8.19
N ASP A 171 18.76 9.95 -8.92
CA ASP A 171 18.96 10.47 -10.27
C ASP A 171 18.38 9.56 -11.38
N SER A 172 17.89 8.37 -11.01
CA SER A 172 17.25 7.46 -11.93
C SER A 172 15.82 7.92 -12.31
N PRO A 173 15.24 7.40 -13.42
CA PRO A 173 13.83 7.63 -13.73
C PRO A 173 12.88 7.18 -12.60
N ALA A 174 13.22 6.13 -11.88
CA ALA A 174 12.45 5.66 -10.73
C ALA A 174 12.52 6.68 -9.58
N GLY A 175 13.71 7.23 -9.27
CA GLY A 175 13.88 8.27 -8.26
C GLY A 175 13.11 9.55 -8.60
N ALA A 176 13.08 9.94 -9.88
CA ALA A 176 12.26 11.07 -10.34
C ALA A 176 10.75 10.81 -10.10
N SER A 177 10.26 9.61 -10.40
CA SER A 177 8.86 9.22 -10.13
C SER A 177 8.54 9.23 -8.63
N MET A 178 9.45 8.71 -7.80
CA MET A 178 9.33 8.75 -6.34
C MET A 178 9.26 10.18 -5.82
N THR A 179 10.13 11.08 -6.33
CA THR A 179 10.15 12.50 -5.95
C THR A 179 8.84 13.20 -6.31
N ASN A 180 8.25 12.90 -7.47
CA ASN A 180 6.94 13.43 -7.86
C ASN A 180 5.81 12.96 -6.94
N SER A 181 5.95 11.80 -6.31
CA SER A 181 4.97 11.22 -5.38
C SER A 181 5.24 11.58 -3.90
N ALA A 182 6.39 12.20 -3.59
CA ALA A 182 6.86 12.40 -2.22
C ALA A 182 6.00 13.37 -1.41
N GLY A 183 5.28 14.28 -2.07
CA GLY A 183 4.30 15.14 -1.41
C GLY A 183 3.18 14.39 -0.68
N ALA A 184 2.96 13.12 -1.01
CA ALA A 184 1.99 12.26 -0.33
C ALA A 184 2.59 11.37 0.78
N LEU A 185 3.90 11.41 1.00
CA LEU A 185 4.61 10.50 1.92
C LEU A 185 4.20 10.66 3.40
N PRO A 186 4.09 11.88 3.98
CA PRO A 186 3.62 12.03 5.36
C PRO A 186 2.26 11.39 5.61
N TYR A 187 1.43 11.34 4.59
CA TYR A 187 0.10 10.75 4.67
C TYR A 187 0.11 9.22 4.56
N ASP A 188 1.17 8.63 4.06
CA ASP A 188 1.39 7.19 4.14
C ASP A 188 1.78 6.79 5.54
N TYR A 189 2.63 7.58 6.20
CA TYR A 189 2.95 7.40 7.61
C TYR A 189 1.70 7.54 8.49
N ALA A 190 0.84 8.51 8.23
CA ALA A 190 -0.42 8.63 8.95
C ALA A 190 -1.32 7.38 8.83
N VAL A 191 -1.30 6.66 7.68
CA VAL A 191 -2.04 5.39 7.51
C VAL A 191 -1.47 4.28 8.38
N LEU A 192 -0.17 4.30 8.70
CA LEU A 192 0.48 3.30 9.57
C LEU A 192 0.11 3.52 11.06
N GLY A 193 -0.35 4.72 11.44
CA GLY A 193 -0.72 5.05 12.81
C GLY A 193 0.51 5.34 13.68
N ASP A 194 0.79 4.52 14.66
CA ASP A 194 1.98 4.59 15.52
C ASP A 194 3.11 3.65 15.06
N GLY A 195 2.98 3.07 13.88
CA GLY A 195 3.95 2.14 13.28
C GLY A 195 3.82 0.70 13.80
N LEU A 196 3.14 0.47 14.91
CA LEU A 196 2.95 -0.89 15.43
C LEU A 196 1.84 -1.63 14.70
N LEU A 197 1.88 -2.95 14.80
CA LEU A 197 0.87 -3.85 14.24
C LEU A 197 -0.50 -3.56 14.87
N PRO A 198 -1.53 -3.17 14.08
CA PRO A 198 -2.82 -2.73 14.60
C PRO A 198 -3.72 -3.91 14.98
N THR A 199 -3.36 -4.68 16.02
CA THR A 199 -4.05 -5.91 16.43
C THR A 199 -5.54 -5.74 16.65
N ASN A 200 -5.96 -4.65 17.30
CA ASN A 200 -7.37 -4.33 17.53
C ASN A 200 -8.18 -4.08 16.24
N LEU A 201 -7.53 -3.58 15.20
CA LEU A 201 -8.14 -3.42 13.89
C LEU A 201 -8.17 -4.76 13.16
N ALA A 202 -7.06 -5.47 13.14
CA ALA A 202 -6.90 -6.77 12.50
C ALA A 202 -7.94 -7.79 12.98
N ALA A 203 -8.19 -7.84 14.29
CA ALA A 203 -9.19 -8.72 14.91
C ALA A 203 -10.65 -8.47 14.44
N LYS A 204 -10.95 -7.31 13.86
CA LYS A 204 -12.29 -6.97 13.35
C LYS A 204 -12.49 -7.36 11.88
N ILE A 205 -11.44 -7.77 11.19
CA ILE A 205 -11.49 -8.07 9.76
C ILE A 205 -11.78 -9.55 9.58
N THR A 206 -12.97 -9.85 9.09
CA THR A 206 -13.48 -11.22 8.93
C THR A 206 -13.41 -11.73 7.50
N VAL A 207 -13.08 -10.88 6.53
CA VAL A 207 -12.95 -11.33 5.13
C VAL A 207 -11.74 -12.25 4.99
N PRO A 208 -11.82 -13.30 4.15
CA PRO A 208 -10.68 -14.16 3.87
C PRO A 208 -9.48 -13.32 3.41
N THR A 209 -8.33 -13.55 4.07
CA THR A 209 -7.12 -12.75 3.83
C THR A 209 -5.91 -13.66 3.65
N VAL A 210 -5.06 -13.35 2.67
CA VAL A 210 -3.71 -13.88 2.58
C VAL A 210 -2.70 -12.75 2.77
N ILE A 211 -1.68 -13.02 3.57
CA ILE A 211 -0.57 -12.10 3.79
C ILE A 211 0.65 -12.73 3.12
N LEU A 212 1.18 -12.04 2.12
CA LEU A 212 2.36 -12.44 1.38
C LEU A 212 3.53 -11.60 1.85
N ALA A 213 4.61 -12.21 2.30
CA ALA A 213 5.80 -11.45 2.65
C ALA A 213 7.06 -12.24 2.29
N ALA A 214 8.08 -11.51 1.87
CA ALA A 214 9.40 -12.07 1.66
C ALA A 214 9.97 -12.62 2.98
N ARG A 215 10.87 -13.59 2.89
CA ARG A 215 11.47 -14.26 4.05
C ARG A 215 12.21 -13.31 5.01
N ALA A 216 12.51 -12.10 4.57
CA ALA A 216 13.16 -11.10 5.42
C ALA A 216 12.25 -10.50 6.52
N MET A 217 10.92 -10.62 6.39
CA MET A 217 9.94 -10.05 7.33
C MET A 217 8.84 -11.04 7.75
N PRO A 218 9.14 -12.31 8.04
CA PRO A 218 8.12 -13.32 8.32
C PRO A 218 7.38 -13.05 9.63
N GLU A 219 8.04 -12.44 10.60
CA GLU A 219 7.48 -12.21 11.95
C GLU A 219 6.30 -11.23 11.90
N THR A 220 6.42 -10.13 11.19
CA THR A 220 5.32 -9.16 11.00
C THR A 220 4.13 -9.79 10.30
N ALA A 221 4.39 -10.52 9.21
CA ALA A 221 3.34 -11.14 8.42
C ALA A 221 2.61 -12.25 9.19
N GLN A 222 3.35 -13.07 9.95
CA GLN A 222 2.78 -14.10 10.80
C GLN A 222 1.97 -13.47 11.94
N ALA A 223 2.53 -12.48 12.64
CA ALA A 223 1.82 -11.81 13.74
C ALA A 223 0.53 -11.12 13.25
N LEU A 224 0.53 -10.54 12.05
CA LEU A 224 -0.69 -9.98 11.45
C LEU A 224 -1.70 -11.07 11.11
N ALA A 225 -1.26 -12.21 10.56
CA ALA A 225 -2.14 -13.34 10.27
C ALA A 225 -2.77 -13.91 11.55
N ASP A 226 -1.99 -14.05 12.63
CA ASP A 226 -2.46 -14.56 13.92
C ASP A 226 -3.47 -13.62 14.59
N ALA A 227 -3.37 -12.30 14.32
CA ALA A 227 -4.30 -11.29 14.82
C ALA A 227 -5.64 -11.25 14.07
N MET A 228 -5.75 -11.89 12.90
CA MET A 228 -6.94 -11.84 12.04
C MET A 228 -7.72 -13.16 12.06
N PRO A 229 -9.07 -13.15 12.20
CA PRO A 229 -9.87 -14.39 12.33
C PRO A 229 -9.78 -15.35 11.13
N ASN A 230 -9.62 -14.82 9.93
CA ASN A 230 -9.65 -15.58 8.67
C ASN A 230 -8.45 -15.26 7.77
N ALA A 231 -7.26 -15.17 8.35
CA ALA A 231 -6.05 -14.90 7.59
C ALA A 231 -5.06 -16.07 7.64
N ARG A 232 -4.20 -16.12 6.64
CA ARG A 232 -3.02 -16.97 6.63
C ARG A 232 -1.82 -16.20 6.05
N PHE A 233 -0.64 -16.57 6.50
CA PHE A 233 0.62 -16.10 5.97
C PHE A 233 1.17 -17.10 4.96
N GLU A 234 1.72 -16.61 3.86
CA GLU A 234 2.51 -17.38 2.89
C GLU A 234 3.84 -16.65 2.62
N ALA A 235 4.95 -17.32 2.89
CA ALA A 235 6.28 -16.77 2.60
C ALA A 235 6.56 -16.75 1.10
N MET A 236 7.20 -15.67 0.61
CA MET A 236 7.71 -15.53 -0.75
C MET A 236 9.23 -15.68 -0.77
N GLU A 237 9.77 -16.12 -1.90
CA GLU A 237 11.22 -16.11 -2.13
C GLU A 237 11.69 -14.68 -2.49
N GLY A 238 12.92 -14.33 -2.11
CA GLY A 238 13.51 -13.03 -2.42
C GLY A 238 13.39 -11.99 -1.30
N SER A 239 13.75 -10.75 -1.61
CA SER A 239 13.57 -9.59 -0.74
C SER A 239 12.20 -8.93 -0.98
N ALA A 240 11.75 -8.15 -0.01
CA ALA A 240 10.41 -7.57 0.04
C ALA A 240 9.95 -6.82 -1.24
N HIS A 241 10.86 -6.19 -1.95
CA HIS A 241 10.54 -5.40 -3.15
C HIS A 241 11.03 -6.02 -4.47
N GLU A 242 11.62 -7.23 -4.41
CA GLU A 242 12.24 -7.89 -5.56
C GLU A 242 11.47 -9.12 -6.05
N THR A 243 10.36 -9.49 -5.37
CA THR A 243 9.54 -10.63 -5.79
C THR A 243 8.96 -10.37 -7.19
N PRO A 244 9.20 -11.28 -8.16
CA PRO A 244 8.71 -11.10 -9.51
C PRO A 244 7.17 -10.95 -9.56
N PRO A 245 6.63 -10.03 -10.39
CA PRO A 245 5.19 -9.84 -10.54
C PRO A 245 4.42 -11.12 -10.87
N ALA A 246 5.00 -12.02 -11.67
CA ALA A 246 4.40 -13.31 -12.02
C ALA A 246 4.24 -14.23 -10.80
N GLU A 247 5.20 -14.27 -9.88
CA GLU A 247 5.09 -15.07 -8.66
C GLU A 247 4.00 -14.52 -7.73
N ILE A 248 3.92 -13.20 -7.58
CA ILE A 248 2.85 -12.56 -6.82
C ILE A 248 1.50 -12.88 -7.46
N ALA A 249 1.38 -12.75 -8.78
CA ALA A 249 0.13 -13.00 -9.51
C ALA A 249 -0.33 -14.46 -9.39
N GLU A 250 0.57 -15.44 -9.44
CA GLU A 250 0.25 -16.86 -9.23
C GLU A 250 -0.37 -17.08 -7.84
N ARG A 251 0.25 -16.54 -6.78
CA ARG A 251 -0.24 -16.70 -5.40
C ARG A 251 -1.56 -16.01 -5.18
N VAL A 252 -1.71 -14.78 -5.71
CA VAL A 252 -2.97 -14.01 -5.69
C VAL A 252 -4.08 -14.80 -6.37
N THR A 253 -3.84 -15.31 -7.58
CA THR A 253 -4.82 -16.07 -8.36
C THR A 253 -5.22 -17.34 -7.62
N ARG A 254 -4.26 -18.13 -7.14
CA ARG A 254 -4.54 -19.34 -6.35
C ARG A 254 -5.40 -19.06 -5.13
N PHE A 255 -5.16 -17.96 -4.41
CA PHE A 255 -5.96 -17.57 -3.25
C PHE A 255 -7.37 -17.11 -3.62
N LEU A 256 -7.50 -16.38 -4.72
CA LEU A 256 -8.78 -15.80 -5.13
C LEU A 256 -9.72 -16.82 -5.78
N ASP A 257 -9.20 -17.85 -6.43
CA ASP A 257 -9.98 -18.90 -7.10
C ASP A 257 -10.37 -20.05 -6.17
N GLY A 258 -9.65 -20.24 -5.05
CA GLY A 258 -10.00 -21.17 -3.97
C GLY A 258 -10.94 -20.53 -2.96
#